data_c51747b5fb0d4b28df5b30ec7b1f7144
#
_entry.id   c51747b5fb0d4b28df5b30ec7b1f7144
#
_cell.length_a   1.000
_cell.length_b   1.000
_cell.length_c   1.000
_cell.angle_alpha   90.00
_cell.angle_beta   90.00
_cell.angle_gamma   90.00
#
_symmetry.space_group_name_H-M   'P 1'
#
loop_
_entity.id
_entity.type
_entity.pdbx_description
1 polymer ?
#
loop_
_entity_poly.entity_id
_entity_poly.type
_entity_poly.pdbx_seq_one_letter_code
_entity_poly.pdbx_strand_id
1 'polypeptide(L)'
;KETAFLKERAASVFLITEEISRRLGDTQSPQGIFCICEVLDKRPGDDTIEKNGSYIALENIQDPSNLGAVARTAEALGLSGLIVSGGCDLYSPKAQRAAMGSLLRVPVLRMDSMEAALHACRAQGMRLFASTPRVDALPVAEAGLGPRTVCVVGNEGAGVTRETMALCDALVTIPMRGRAESLNASAAAAILMWEMMRER
;
A
#
# COMPACT_ATOMS: atom_id res chain seq x y z
N LYS A 1 -6.32 -26.92 16.00
CA LYS A 1 -5.39 -26.07 16.78
C LYS A 1 -5.71 -24.59 16.58
N GLU A 2 -5.93 -24.10 15.36
CA GLU A 2 -6.22 -22.69 15.03
C GLU A 2 -7.53 -22.18 15.63
N THR A 3 -8.59 -22.98 15.56
CA THR A 3 -9.89 -22.63 16.16
C THR A 3 -9.85 -22.52 17.69
N ALA A 4 -9.00 -23.29 18.38
CA ALA A 4 -8.84 -23.18 19.82
C ALA A 4 -8.17 -21.84 20.21
N PHE A 5 -7.13 -21.44 19.49
CA PHE A 5 -6.44 -20.16 19.69
C PHE A 5 -7.37 -18.96 19.50
N LEU A 6 -8.24 -18.98 18.47
CA LEU A 6 -9.21 -17.91 18.23
C LEU A 6 -10.27 -17.85 19.34
N LYS A 7 -10.77 -19.00 19.80
CA LYS A 7 -11.77 -19.06 20.87
C LYS A 7 -11.28 -18.48 22.19
N GLU A 8 -10.01 -18.65 22.51
CA GLU A 8 -9.41 -18.13 23.75
C GLU A 8 -9.27 -16.60 23.74
N ARG A 9 -9.22 -15.98 22.56
CA ARG A 9 -8.97 -14.54 22.41
C ARG A 9 -10.17 -13.72 21.97
N ALA A 10 -11.21 -14.39 21.47
CA ALA A 10 -12.41 -13.71 21.03
C ALA A 10 -13.27 -13.28 22.23
N ALA A 11 -13.78 -12.05 22.19
CA ALA A 11 -14.72 -11.55 23.18
C ALA A 11 -16.05 -12.35 23.17
N SER A 12 -16.45 -12.85 22.00
CA SER A 12 -17.63 -13.67 21.81
C SER A 12 -17.41 -14.68 20.68
N VAL A 13 -17.97 -15.86 20.82
CA VAL A 13 -17.88 -16.95 19.83
C VAL A 13 -19.28 -17.48 19.56
N PHE A 14 -19.64 -17.54 18.28
CA PHE A 14 -20.92 -18.05 17.82
C PHE A 14 -20.72 -19.24 16.88
N LEU A 15 -21.56 -20.25 17.05
CA LEU A 15 -21.72 -21.30 16.05
C LEU A 15 -22.81 -20.86 15.06
N ILE A 16 -22.50 -20.93 13.78
CA ILE A 16 -23.41 -20.54 12.71
C ILE A 16 -23.75 -21.73 11.81
N THR A 17 -24.90 -21.68 11.17
CA THR A 17 -25.30 -22.69 10.18
C THR A 17 -24.57 -22.50 8.86
N GLU A 18 -24.57 -23.52 8.01
CA GLU A 18 -24.00 -23.43 6.68
C GLU A 18 -24.70 -22.36 5.82
N GLU A 19 -26.00 -22.17 5.99
CA GLU A 19 -26.77 -21.13 5.32
C GLU A 19 -26.25 -19.72 5.70
N ILE A 20 -26.03 -19.47 6.97
CA ILE A 20 -25.46 -18.19 7.45
C ILE A 20 -24.03 -18.04 6.94
N SER A 21 -23.23 -19.10 6.97
CA SER A 21 -21.86 -19.08 6.43
C SER A 21 -21.83 -18.69 4.95
N ARG A 22 -22.73 -19.19 4.14
CA ARG A 22 -22.84 -18.82 2.71
C ARG A 22 -23.25 -17.35 2.52
N ARG A 23 -24.10 -16.82 3.40
CA ARG A 23 -24.54 -15.40 3.33
C ARG A 23 -23.44 -14.43 3.78
N LEU A 24 -22.62 -14.82 4.76
CA LEU A 24 -21.50 -14.02 5.24
C LEU A 24 -20.29 -14.10 4.31
N GLY A 25 -20.14 -15.22 3.62
CA GLY A 25 -19.02 -15.44 2.70
C GLY A 25 -19.18 -14.70 1.39
N ASP A 26 -18.13 -13.98 0.98
CA ASP A 26 -18.02 -13.34 -0.34
C ASP A 26 -17.35 -14.27 -1.38
N THR A 27 -17.34 -15.57 -1.11
CA THR A 27 -16.76 -16.61 -1.97
C THR A 27 -17.72 -17.78 -2.10
N GLN A 28 -17.61 -18.53 -3.19
CA GLN A 28 -18.45 -19.71 -3.43
C GLN A 28 -18.24 -20.82 -2.38
N SER A 29 -17.04 -20.89 -1.78
CA SER A 29 -16.69 -21.88 -0.78
C SER A 29 -15.96 -21.22 0.38
N PRO A 30 -16.67 -20.61 1.34
CA PRO A 30 -16.06 -20.00 2.50
C PRO A 30 -15.42 -21.06 3.41
N GLN A 31 -14.33 -20.72 4.08
CA GLN A 31 -13.63 -21.63 5.00
C GLN A 31 -14.41 -21.89 6.32
N GLY A 32 -15.57 -21.25 6.48
CA GLY A 32 -16.44 -21.45 7.65
C GLY A 32 -15.98 -20.78 8.94
N ILE A 33 -14.98 -19.92 8.88
CA ILE A 33 -14.52 -19.09 9.98
C ILE A 33 -14.63 -17.62 9.58
N PHE A 34 -15.36 -16.84 10.38
CA PHE A 34 -15.54 -15.40 10.19
C PHE A 34 -15.11 -14.68 11.47
N CYS A 35 -14.34 -13.63 11.33
CA CYS A 35 -13.88 -12.82 12.44
C CYS A 35 -14.27 -11.36 12.22
N ILE A 36 -14.81 -10.72 13.26
CA ILE A 36 -15.01 -9.28 13.32
C ILE A 36 -13.91 -8.74 14.24
N CYS A 37 -13.10 -7.86 13.73
CA CYS A 37 -11.96 -7.28 14.43
C CYS A 37 -12.04 -5.76 14.39
N GLU A 38 -11.39 -5.09 15.34
CA GLU A 38 -11.13 -3.67 15.25
C GLU A 38 -10.18 -3.38 14.07
N VAL A 39 -10.31 -2.21 13.48
CA VAL A 39 -9.43 -1.78 12.39
C VAL A 39 -8.02 -1.53 12.89
N LEU A 40 -7.02 -1.88 12.09
CA LEU A 40 -5.61 -1.81 12.46
C LEU A 40 -4.88 -0.58 11.90
N ASP A 41 -5.60 0.27 11.15
CA ASP A 41 -4.99 1.47 10.58
C ASP A 41 -4.52 2.42 11.68
N LYS A 42 -3.29 2.83 11.53
CA LYS A 42 -2.68 3.85 12.37
C LYS A 42 -2.86 5.22 11.70
N ARG A 43 -3.37 6.18 12.46
CA ARG A 43 -3.22 7.59 12.08
C ARG A 43 -1.83 8.03 12.53
N PRO A 44 -1.04 8.67 11.69
CA PRO A 44 0.29 9.08 12.09
C PRO A 44 0.20 10.16 13.16
N GLY A 45 0.83 9.90 14.31
CA GLY A 45 1.53 10.93 15.05
C GLY A 45 2.98 10.94 14.55
N ASP A 46 3.77 11.89 14.96
CA ASP A 46 5.19 12.03 14.55
C ASP A 46 6.02 10.76 14.82
N ASP A 47 5.59 9.92 15.76
CA ASP A 47 6.24 8.67 16.17
C ASP A 47 5.97 7.47 15.25
N THR A 48 5.08 7.60 14.26
CA THR A 48 4.68 6.46 13.40
C THR A 48 5.46 6.38 12.10
N ILE A 49 6.10 7.46 11.67
CA ILE A 49 6.99 7.48 10.52
C ILE A 49 8.42 7.23 11.00
N GLU A 50 8.95 6.06 10.68
CA GLU A 50 10.32 5.69 11.07
C GLU A 50 11.34 6.55 10.32
N LYS A 51 12.21 7.24 11.06
CA LYS A 51 13.23 8.15 10.51
C LYS A 51 14.13 7.54 9.44
N ASN A 52 14.37 6.24 9.51
CA ASN A 52 15.19 5.49 8.53
C ASN A 52 14.34 4.60 7.63
N GLY A 53 13.02 4.72 7.70
CA GLY A 53 12.08 3.89 6.96
C GLY A 53 12.06 4.19 5.46
N SER A 54 11.54 3.24 4.71
CA SER A 54 11.22 3.37 3.29
C SER A 54 9.75 3.04 3.08
N TYR A 55 9.02 3.90 2.39
CA TYR A 55 7.58 3.78 2.24
C TYR A 55 7.17 3.87 0.78
N ILE A 56 6.18 3.08 0.40
CA ILE A 56 5.42 3.31 -0.81
C ILE A 56 4.16 4.09 -0.45
N ALA A 57 3.92 5.19 -1.13
CA ALA A 57 2.75 6.04 -0.90
C ALA A 57 1.75 5.87 -2.05
N LEU A 58 0.48 5.69 -1.72
CA LEU A 58 -0.61 5.43 -2.66
C LEU A 58 -1.59 6.58 -2.63
N GLU A 59 -1.63 7.36 -3.70
CA GLU A 59 -2.51 8.50 -3.85
C GLU A 59 -3.74 8.11 -4.65
N ASN A 60 -4.89 8.01 -3.97
CA ASN A 60 -6.21 7.80 -4.56
C ASN A 60 -6.32 6.54 -5.46
N ILE A 61 -5.70 5.43 -5.06
CA ILE A 61 -5.81 4.14 -5.76
C ILE A 61 -7.25 3.63 -5.67
N GLN A 62 -7.87 3.33 -6.82
CA GLN A 62 -9.28 2.95 -6.90
C GLN A 62 -9.52 1.44 -6.92
N ASP A 63 -8.61 0.66 -7.50
CA ASP A 63 -8.78 -0.80 -7.52
C ASP A 63 -8.23 -1.45 -6.24
N PRO A 64 -9.11 -2.05 -5.41
CA PRO A 64 -8.68 -2.76 -4.21
C PRO A 64 -7.68 -3.90 -4.49
N SER A 65 -7.67 -4.46 -5.71
CA SER A 65 -6.69 -5.48 -6.09
C SER A 65 -5.28 -4.90 -6.18
N ASN A 66 -5.14 -3.68 -6.71
CA ASN A 66 -3.85 -2.98 -6.77
C ASN A 66 -3.34 -2.68 -5.37
N LEU A 67 -4.21 -2.14 -4.50
CA LEU A 67 -3.87 -1.87 -3.11
C LEU A 67 -3.36 -3.13 -2.39
N GLY A 68 -4.10 -4.23 -2.50
CA GLY A 68 -3.71 -5.49 -1.87
C GLY A 68 -2.41 -6.07 -2.41
N ALA A 69 -2.20 -6.01 -3.73
CA ALA A 69 -0.95 -6.45 -4.37
C ALA A 69 0.25 -5.61 -3.95
N VAL A 70 0.09 -4.28 -3.83
CA VAL A 70 1.13 -3.38 -3.32
C VAL A 70 1.48 -3.72 -1.88
N ALA A 71 0.48 -3.89 -1.01
CA ALA A 71 0.71 -4.27 0.39
C ALA A 71 1.49 -5.59 0.52
N ARG A 72 1.12 -6.58 -0.28
CA ARG A 72 1.83 -7.87 -0.32
C ARG A 72 3.27 -7.72 -0.77
N THR A 73 3.53 -6.91 -1.78
CA THR A 73 4.88 -6.66 -2.28
C THR A 73 5.71 -5.87 -1.28
N ALA A 74 5.13 -4.86 -0.63
CA ALA A 74 5.80 -4.06 0.40
C ALA A 74 6.26 -4.92 1.58
N GLU A 75 5.38 -5.82 2.08
CA GLU A 75 5.74 -6.77 3.12
C GLU A 75 6.87 -7.70 2.67
N ALA A 76 6.74 -8.29 1.49
CA ALA A 76 7.71 -9.25 0.96
C ALA A 76 9.10 -8.64 0.75
N LEU A 77 9.18 -7.37 0.41
CA LEU A 77 10.44 -6.63 0.21
C LEU A 77 10.94 -5.95 1.50
N GLY A 78 10.18 -5.99 2.60
CA GLY A 78 10.60 -5.43 3.88
C GLY A 78 10.54 -3.91 3.95
N LEU A 79 9.60 -3.25 3.24
CA LEU A 79 9.35 -1.83 3.43
C LEU A 79 8.83 -1.56 4.84
N SER A 80 9.10 -0.37 5.35
CA SER A 80 8.64 0.07 6.69
C SER A 80 7.12 0.24 6.75
N GLY A 81 6.47 0.46 5.60
CA GLY A 81 5.02 0.54 5.53
C GLY A 81 4.48 1.12 4.23
N LEU A 82 3.17 1.27 4.22
CA LEU A 82 2.41 1.99 3.21
C LEU A 82 1.89 3.31 3.77
N ILE A 83 1.86 4.33 2.93
CA ILE A 83 1.14 5.57 3.18
C ILE A 83 -0.02 5.62 2.20
N VAL A 84 -1.24 5.84 2.66
CA VAL A 84 -2.44 5.83 1.81
C VAL A 84 -3.25 7.09 2.02
N SER A 85 -3.59 7.77 0.94
CA SER A 85 -4.46 8.95 0.95
C SER A 85 -5.56 8.78 -0.09
N GLY A 86 -6.82 8.87 0.36
CA GLY A 86 -7.98 8.63 -0.50
C GLY A 86 -8.07 7.20 -1.05
N GLY A 87 -8.87 7.02 -2.11
CA GLY A 87 -8.97 5.75 -2.83
C GLY A 87 -9.94 4.74 -2.23
N CYS A 88 -9.70 3.47 -2.52
CA CYS A 88 -10.55 2.38 -2.11
C CYS A 88 -10.37 2.00 -0.63
N ASP A 89 -11.34 1.26 -0.09
CA ASP A 89 -11.28 0.78 1.28
C ASP A 89 -10.24 -0.32 1.44
N LEU A 90 -9.30 -0.11 2.38
CA LEU A 90 -8.25 -1.05 2.80
C LEU A 90 -8.82 -2.39 3.27
N TYR A 91 -9.99 -2.35 3.91
CA TYR A 91 -10.62 -3.51 4.52
C TYR A 91 -11.66 -4.18 3.62
N SER A 92 -11.82 -3.71 2.38
CA SER A 92 -12.70 -4.38 1.44
C SER A 92 -12.27 -5.84 1.24
N PRO A 93 -13.21 -6.79 1.09
CA PRO A 93 -12.89 -8.21 0.87
C PRO A 93 -11.95 -8.44 -0.32
N LYS A 94 -12.06 -7.60 -1.36
CA LYS A 94 -11.21 -7.69 -2.54
C LYS A 94 -9.75 -7.29 -2.23
N ALA A 95 -9.52 -6.22 -1.46
CA ALA A 95 -8.19 -5.80 -1.02
C ALA A 95 -7.55 -6.86 -0.11
N GLN A 96 -8.31 -7.36 0.88
CA GLN A 96 -7.84 -8.35 1.82
C GLN A 96 -7.43 -9.66 1.14
N ARG A 97 -8.22 -10.13 0.16
CA ARG A 97 -7.86 -11.32 -0.64
C ARG A 97 -6.60 -11.09 -1.47
N ALA A 98 -6.50 -9.96 -2.16
CA ALA A 98 -5.32 -9.64 -2.97
C ALA A 98 -4.05 -9.50 -2.11
N ALA A 99 -4.18 -8.98 -0.91
CA ALA A 99 -3.08 -8.82 0.04
C ALA A 99 -2.60 -10.13 0.67
N MET A 100 -3.39 -11.21 0.65
CA MET A 100 -3.01 -12.50 1.27
C MET A 100 -2.56 -12.34 2.74
N GLY A 101 -3.23 -11.46 3.49
CA GLY A 101 -2.94 -11.16 4.89
C GLY A 101 -1.87 -10.08 5.13
N SER A 102 -1.19 -9.58 4.12
CA SER A 102 -0.14 -8.56 4.27
C SER A 102 -0.66 -7.25 4.84
N LEU A 103 -1.90 -6.85 4.50
CA LEU A 103 -2.55 -5.66 5.08
C LEU A 103 -2.76 -5.72 6.60
N LEU A 104 -2.70 -6.92 7.19
CA LEU A 104 -2.78 -7.11 8.64
C LEU A 104 -1.40 -7.11 9.33
N ARG A 105 -0.31 -7.11 8.56
CA ARG A 105 1.07 -7.21 9.07
C ARG A 105 1.92 -6.00 8.74
N VAL A 106 1.83 -5.48 7.51
CA VAL A 106 2.56 -4.29 7.12
C VAL A 106 1.91 -3.05 7.74
N PRO A 107 2.68 -2.11 8.32
CA PRO A 107 2.13 -0.85 8.79
C PRO A 107 1.47 -0.06 7.66
N VAL A 108 0.23 0.38 7.86
CA VAL A 108 -0.49 1.24 6.91
C VAL A 108 -0.84 2.55 7.60
N LEU A 109 -0.33 3.65 7.08
CA LEU A 109 -0.55 5.00 7.55
C LEU A 109 -1.62 5.67 6.68
N ARG A 110 -2.82 5.84 7.23
CA ARG A 110 -3.90 6.56 6.54
C ARG A 110 -3.79 8.05 6.79
N MET A 111 -3.68 8.80 5.72
CA MET A 111 -3.53 10.26 5.75
C MET A 111 -4.74 10.94 5.12
N ASP A 112 -5.11 12.08 5.66
CA ASP A 112 -6.22 12.89 5.12
C ASP A 112 -5.88 13.46 3.74
N SER A 113 -4.60 13.77 3.49
CA SER A 113 -4.10 14.16 2.17
C SER A 113 -2.66 13.65 1.94
N MET A 114 -2.28 13.50 0.68
CA MET A 114 -0.92 13.11 0.33
C MET A 114 0.10 14.21 0.66
N GLU A 115 -0.29 15.46 0.53
CA GLU A 115 0.55 16.61 0.89
C GLU A 115 0.92 16.58 2.38
N ALA A 116 -0.05 16.34 3.27
CA ALA A 116 0.19 16.21 4.70
C ALA A 116 1.16 15.05 5.00
N ALA A 117 1.00 13.92 4.31
CA ALA A 117 1.90 12.78 4.41
C ALA A 117 3.34 13.14 4.01
N LEU A 118 3.51 13.80 2.86
CA LEU A 118 4.83 14.17 2.35
C LEU A 118 5.51 15.20 3.25
N HIS A 119 4.78 16.16 3.79
CA HIS A 119 5.32 17.11 4.77
C HIS A 119 5.83 16.40 6.04
N ALA A 120 5.06 15.43 6.57
CA ALA A 120 5.49 14.63 7.71
C ALA A 120 6.75 13.80 7.41
N CYS A 121 6.81 13.16 6.23
CA CYS A 121 7.99 12.41 5.78
C CYS A 121 9.23 13.32 5.60
N ARG A 122 9.05 14.51 5.02
CA ARG A 122 10.12 15.50 4.85
C ARG A 122 10.66 15.98 6.19
N ALA A 123 9.81 16.19 7.19
CA ALA A 123 10.22 16.54 8.54
C ALA A 123 11.12 15.46 9.19
N GLN A 124 10.95 14.20 8.80
CA GLN A 124 11.86 13.09 9.19
C GLN A 124 13.12 13.00 8.30
N GLY A 125 13.31 13.90 7.35
CA GLY A 125 14.47 13.95 6.46
C GLY A 125 14.46 12.89 5.38
N MET A 126 13.27 12.44 4.94
CA MET A 126 13.12 11.48 3.85
C MET A 126 13.21 12.16 2.49
N ARG A 127 13.70 11.45 1.50
CA ARG A 127 13.64 11.85 0.09
C ARG A 127 12.29 11.47 -0.50
N LEU A 128 11.70 12.37 -1.26
CA LEU A 128 10.35 12.24 -1.78
C LEU A 128 10.39 12.14 -3.31
N PHE A 129 9.80 11.07 -3.84
CA PHE A 129 9.72 10.83 -5.28
C PHE A 129 8.27 10.60 -5.69
N ALA A 130 7.90 11.04 -6.89
CA ALA A 130 6.61 10.72 -7.50
C ALA A 130 6.81 9.97 -8.81
N SER A 131 6.09 8.85 -8.98
CA SER A 131 6.14 8.09 -10.21
C SER A 131 5.24 8.71 -11.29
N THR A 132 5.75 8.81 -12.51
CA THR A 132 5.02 9.35 -13.65
C THR A 132 5.52 8.71 -14.94
N PRO A 133 4.67 8.53 -15.98
CA PRO A 133 5.12 8.05 -17.28
C PRO A 133 5.78 9.12 -18.13
N ARG A 134 6.03 10.33 -17.60
CA ARG A 134 6.61 11.45 -18.36
C ARG A 134 8.03 11.15 -18.81
N VAL A 135 8.35 11.56 -20.05
CA VAL A 135 9.68 11.35 -20.67
C VAL A 135 10.79 12.21 -20.05
N ASP A 136 10.43 13.32 -19.38
CA ASP A 136 11.37 14.24 -18.71
C ASP A 136 11.66 13.86 -17.26
N ALA A 137 11.03 12.79 -16.75
CA ALA A 137 11.30 12.25 -15.44
C ALA A 137 12.58 11.36 -15.44
N LEU A 138 13.23 11.27 -14.29
CA LEU A 138 14.43 10.45 -14.14
C LEU A 138 14.11 8.96 -14.28
N PRO A 139 14.86 8.18 -15.08
CA PRO A 139 14.72 6.73 -15.09
C PRO A 139 14.88 6.17 -13.67
N VAL A 140 14.03 5.24 -13.29
CA VAL A 140 14.02 4.67 -11.93
C VAL A 140 15.38 4.12 -11.51
N ALA A 141 16.12 3.51 -12.42
CA ALA A 141 17.47 2.98 -12.16
C ALA A 141 18.53 4.07 -11.88
N GLU A 142 18.29 5.30 -12.31
CA GLU A 142 19.20 6.46 -12.17
C GLU A 142 18.77 7.39 -11.01
N ALA A 143 17.55 7.23 -10.52
CA ALA A 143 16.97 8.12 -9.50
C ALA A 143 17.62 7.97 -8.11
N GLY A 144 18.45 6.96 -7.92
CA GLY A 144 19.13 6.71 -6.63
C GLY A 144 18.16 6.39 -5.51
N LEU A 145 17.05 5.72 -5.80
CA LEU A 145 16.14 5.22 -4.77
C LEU A 145 16.91 4.33 -3.77
N GLY A 146 16.51 4.33 -2.52
CA GLY A 146 17.19 3.59 -1.46
C GLY A 146 16.57 3.85 -0.09
N PRO A 147 17.29 3.65 1.00
CA PRO A 147 16.80 3.93 2.34
C PRO A 147 16.32 5.36 2.52
N ARG A 148 15.39 5.58 3.44
CA ARG A 148 14.79 6.89 3.74
C ARG A 148 14.11 7.54 2.52
N THR A 149 13.44 6.74 1.73
CA THR A 149 12.74 7.16 0.53
C THR A 149 11.24 6.93 0.67
N VAL A 150 10.47 7.91 0.21
CA VAL A 150 9.05 7.76 -0.07
C VAL A 150 8.86 7.88 -1.57
N CYS A 151 8.19 6.88 -2.18
CA CYS A 151 7.84 6.95 -3.59
C CYS A 151 6.32 6.91 -3.74
N VAL A 152 5.76 7.94 -4.38
CA VAL A 152 4.31 8.05 -4.59
C VAL A 152 3.91 7.40 -5.90
N VAL A 153 2.87 6.57 -5.82
CA VAL A 153 2.15 6.00 -6.97
C VAL A 153 0.74 6.55 -6.93
N GLY A 154 0.31 7.13 -8.03
CA GLY A 154 -0.98 7.80 -8.14
C GLY A 154 -2.09 6.90 -8.68
N ASN A 155 -3.27 7.50 -8.81
CA ASN A 155 -4.47 6.91 -9.38
C ASN A 155 -4.20 6.28 -10.76
N GLU A 156 -4.90 5.18 -11.05
CA GLU A 156 -4.70 4.38 -12.26
C GLU A 156 -4.97 5.16 -13.57
N GLY A 157 -5.87 6.12 -13.54
CA GLY A 157 -6.23 6.95 -14.69
C GLY A 157 -5.59 8.33 -14.67
N ALA A 158 -5.64 9.02 -13.51
CA ALA A 158 -5.17 10.40 -13.37
C ALA A 158 -3.68 10.52 -13.01
N GLY A 159 -3.07 9.45 -12.50
CA GLY A 159 -1.69 9.48 -11.99
C GLY A 159 -1.57 10.21 -10.66
N VAL A 160 -0.37 10.68 -10.35
CA VAL A 160 -0.06 11.53 -9.20
C VAL A 160 -0.51 12.96 -9.47
N THR A 161 -1.10 13.62 -8.48
CA THR A 161 -1.56 15.01 -8.61
C THR A 161 -0.39 15.99 -8.82
N ARG A 162 -0.69 17.15 -9.40
CA ARG A 162 0.35 18.19 -9.63
C ARG A 162 0.89 18.74 -8.31
N GLU A 163 0.01 18.88 -7.33
CA GLU A 163 0.30 19.35 -5.98
C GLU A 163 1.28 18.39 -5.29
N THR A 164 1.00 17.10 -5.35
CA THR A 164 1.89 16.04 -4.81
C THR A 164 3.24 16.02 -5.54
N MET A 165 3.23 16.08 -6.89
CA MET A 165 4.47 16.13 -7.68
C MET A 165 5.34 17.35 -7.33
N ALA A 166 4.74 18.52 -7.08
CA ALA A 166 5.46 19.74 -6.71
C ALA A 166 6.15 19.66 -5.36
N LEU A 167 5.70 18.78 -4.47
CA LEU A 167 6.33 18.52 -3.17
C LEU A 167 7.46 17.48 -3.24
N CYS A 168 7.60 16.76 -4.34
CA CYS A 168 8.62 15.74 -4.47
C CYS A 168 9.97 16.33 -4.89
N ASP A 169 11.06 15.71 -4.44
CA ASP A 169 12.43 16.12 -4.77
C ASP A 169 12.77 15.77 -6.22
N ALA A 170 12.14 14.71 -6.76
CA ALA A 170 12.25 14.35 -8.18
C ALA A 170 11.04 13.54 -8.65
N LEU A 171 10.81 13.58 -9.96
CA LEU A 171 9.88 12.71 -10.66
C LEU A 171 10.66 11.52 -11.23
N VAL A 172 10.11 10.31 -11.09
CA VAL A 172 10.74 9.08 -11.57
C VAL A 172 9.85 8.38 -12.59
N THR A 173 10.47 7.79 -13.59
CA THR A 173 9.77 7.01 -14.62
C THR A 173 10.36 5.61 -14.76
N ILE A 174 9.49 4.64 -15.06
CA ILE A 174 9.88 3.32 -15.52
C ILE A 174 9.90 3.38 -17.06
N PRO A 175 11.08 3.30 -17.70
CA PRO A 175 11.17 3.45 -19.15
C PRO A 175 10.37 2.38 -19.90
N MET A 176 9.43 2.80 -20.74
CA MET A 176 8.65 1.90 -21.59
C MET A 176 9.35 1.71 -22.92
N ARG A 177 9.64 0.46 -23.30
CA ARG A 177 10.27 0.12 -24.60
C ARG A 177 9.26 -0.36 -25.65
N GLY A 178 8.02 -0.59 -25.24
CA GLY A 178 6.93 -1.07 -26.09
C GLY A 178 5.95 0.04 -26.46
N ARG A 179 4.73 -0.36 -26.84
CA ARG A 179 3.62 0.54 -27.20
C ARG A 179 2.72 0.91 -26.03
N ALA A 180 2.92 0.29 -24.87
CA ALA A 180 2.15 0.62 -23.67
C ALA A 180 2.57 2.00 -23.15
N GLU A 181 1.58 2.83 -22.82
CA GLU A 181 1.80 4.19 -22.29
C GLU A 181 2.13 4.17 -20.79
N SER A 182 1.67 3.16 -20.07
CA SER A 182 1.89 3.00 -18.63
C SER A 182 1.80 1.54 -18.21
N LEU A 183 2.22 1.24 -16.98
CA LEU A 183 2.02 -0.03 -16.31
C LEU A 183 0.79 0.04 -15.40
N ASN A 184 0.25 -1.14 -15.07
CA ASN A 184 -0.67 -1.27 -13.94
C ASN A 184 -0.02 -0.70 -12.67
N ALA A 185 -0.82 -0.03 -11.82
CA ALA A 185 -0.32 0.66 -10.63
C ALA A 185 0.46 -0.26 -9.67
N SER A 186 0.00 -1.50 -9.45
CA SER A 186 0.71 -2.45 -8.59
C SER A 186 2.00 -2.97 -9.20
N ALA A 187 2.05 -3.12 -10.53
CA ALA A 187 3.27 -3.49 -11.24
C ALA A 187 4.31 -2.36 -11.17
N ALA A 188 3.89 -1.12 -11.40
CA ALA A 188 4.75 0.05 -11.23
C ALA A 188 5.29 0.15 -9.80
N ALA A 189 4.40 0.04 -8.80
CA ALA A 189 4.79 0.04 -7.40
C ALA A 189 5.80 -1.07 -7.07
N ALA A 190 5.63 -2.28 -7.61
CA ALA A 190 6.57 -3.38 -7.36
C ALA A 190 7.98 -3.09 -7.89
N ILE A 191 8.10 -2.50 -9.07
CA ILE A 191 9.39 -2.12 -9.65
C ILE A 191 10.05 -1.02 -8.81
N LEU A 192 9.27 0.00 -8.39
CA LEU A 192 9.76 1.08 -7.54
C LEU A 192 10.25 0.56 -6.18
N MET A 193 9.45 -0.28 -5.52
CA MET A 193 9.79 -0.89 -4.24
C MET A 193 11.03 -1.78 -4.34
N TRP A 194 11.16 -2.57 -5.42
CA TRP A 194 12.35 -3.35 -5.68
C TRP A 194 13.59 -2.46 -5.79
N GLU A 195 13.51 -1.37 -6.55
CA GLU A 195 14.64 -0.45 -6.71
C GLU A 195 14.99 0.28 -5.40
N MET A 196 14.01 0.57 -4.55
CA MET A 196 14.22 1.16 -3.22
C MET A 196 14.96 0.20 -2.26
N MET A 197 14.69 -1.09 -2.35
CA MET A 197 15.17 -2.12 -1.41
C MET A 197 16.36 -2.91 -1.95
N ARG A 198 16.69 -2.74 -3.23
CA ARG A 198 17.82 -3.44 -3.87
C ARG A 198 19.14 -3.05 -3.20
N GLU A 199 19.88 -4.03 -2.72
CA GLU A 199 21.28 -3.86 -2.27
C GLU A 199 22.13 -3.36 -3.45
N ARG A 200 22.97 -2.39 -3.20
CA ARG A 200 23.91 -1.81 -4.18
C ARG A 200 25.33 -2.07 -3.77
#